data_1f13afcd6ecd835233f3583e2d259478
#
_entry.id   1f13afcd6ecd835233f3583e2d259478
#
_cell.length_a   1.000
_cell.length_b   1.000
_cell.length_c   1.000
_cell.angle_alpha   90.00
_cell.angle_beta   90.00
_cell.angle_gamma   90.00
#
_symmetry.space_group_name_H-M   'P 1'
#
loop_
_entity.id
_entity.type
_entity.pdbx_description
1 polymer ?
#
loop_
_entity_poly.entity_id
_entity_poly.type
_entity_poly.pdbx_seq_one_letter_code
_entity_poly.pdbx_strand_id
1 'polypeptide(L)'
;MPYKDPERQRQYRKRYKLKNKEKIKKYNEIYNQRPDVKKRMQEREQRPEVIEKRKQYGQTERRYFNQLFSKIKKRSETNKDKWSCKFEFKNAEDLKNHWHKQKDEMGPNCPITRQPLTMTRYQKEGGGVTYTNISPDRLFSSITYTKQNVLFTSAGWNISKSRFKYHELPIYCGEFLSKRFFKILNKRFSIEDWDMIDGYDWENNRKYYEVE
;
A
#
# COMPACT_ATOMS: atom_id res chain seq x y z
N MET A 1 -18.06 -28.50 -34.74
CA MET A 1 -17.36 -27.52 -33.90
C MET A 1 -16.83 -26.40 -34.77
N PRO A 2 -17.17 -25.14 -34.53
CA PRO A 2 -16.95 -24.07 -35.51
C PRO A 2 -15.50 -23.60 -35.67
N TYR A 3 -14.56 -23.96 -34.77
CA TYR A 3 -13.18 -23.49 -34.92
C TYR A 3 -12.19 -24.57 -34.52
N LYS A 4 -11.41 -25.06 -35.48
CA LYS A 4 -10.24 -25.95 -35.24
C LYS A 4 -9.01 -25.19 -34.74
N ASP A 5 -8.97 -23.87 -34.94
CA ASP A 5 -7.87 -22.99 -34.54
C ASP A 5 -8.10 -22.45 -33.11
N PRO A 6 -7.24 -22.76 -32.13
CA PRO A 6 -7.34 -22.30 -30.74
C PRO A 6 -7.30 -20.79 -30.59
N GLU A 7 -6.53 -20.08 -31.44
CA GLU A 7 -6.39 -18.62 -31.39
C GLU A 7 -7.70 -17.93 -31.81
N ARG A 8 -8.33 -18.38 -32.92
CA ARG A 8 -9.65 -17.91 -33.35
C ARG A 8 -10.74 -18.16 -32.28
N GLN A 9 -10.69 -19.32 -31.63
CA GLN A 9 -11.62 -19.62 -30.55
C GLN A 9 -11.44 -18.66 -29.35
N ARG A 10 -10.17 -18.34 -29.00
CA ARG A 10 -9.82 -17.41 -27.93
C ARG A 10 -10.32 -16.00 -28.23
N GLN A 11 -10.11 -15.53 -29.45
CA GLN A 11 -10.57 -14.20 -29.90
C GLN A 11 -12.10 -14.12 -29.92
N TYR A 12 -12.79 -15.15 -30.43
CA TYR A 12 -14.25 -15.24 -30.40
C TYR A 12 -14.79 -15.15 -28.96
N ARG A 13 -14.25 -15.98 -28.04
CA ARG A 13 -14.64 -15.93 -26.62
C ARG A 13 -14.41 -14.55 -25.98
N LYS A 14 -13.34 -13.88 -26.33
CA LYS A 14 -13.04 -12.52 -25.84
C LYS A 14 -14.09 -11.52 -26.35
N ARG A 15 -14.39 -11.53 -27.64
CA ARG A 15 -15.44 -10.67 -28.25
C ARG A 15 -16.82 -10.96 -27.67
N TYR A 16 -17.20 -12.24 -27.54
CA TYR A 16 -18.47 -12.64 -26.96
C TYR A 16 -18.63 -12.16 -25.52
N LYS A 17 -17.60 -12.32 -24.68
CA LYS A 17 -17.61 -11.83 -23.30
C LYS A 17 -17.75 -10.31 -23.23
N LEU A 18 -17.08 -9.59 -24.11
CA LEU A 18 -17.16 -8.12 -24.18
C LEU A 18 -18.58 -7.68 -24.56
N LYS A 19 -19.14 -8.25 -25.64
CA LYS A 19 -20.47 -7.94 -26.14
C LYS A 19 -21.60 -8.27 -25.16
N ASN A 20 -21.44 -9.36 -24.39
CA ASN A 20 -22.45 -9.83 -23.45
C ASN A 20 -22.14 -9.56 -22.00
N LYS A 21 -21.24 -8.61 -21.69
CA LYS A 21 -20.73 -8.34 -20.34
C LYS A 21 -21.84 -8.17 -19.30
N GLU A 22 -22.83 -7.34 -19.59
CA GLU A 22 -23.94 -7.06 -18.68
C GLU A 22 -24.89 -8.27 -18.50
N LYS A 23 -25.17 -9.01 -19.57
CA LYS A 23 -25.97 -10.23 -19.49
C LYS A 23 -25.27 -11.31 -18.64
N ILE A 24 -23.97 -11.50 -18.85
CA ILE A 24 -23.16 -12.44 -18.07
C ILE A 24 -23.10 -12.02 -16.60
N LYS A 25 -22.98 -10.72 -16.32
CA LYS A 25 -22.97 -10.18 -14.96
C LYS A 25 -24.29 -10.48 -14.25
N LYS A 26 -25.43 -10.12 -14.85
CA LYS A 26 -26.77 -10.43 -14.31
C LYS A 26 -26.97 -11.92 -14.08
N TYR A 27 -26.61 -12.75 -15.06
CA TYR A 27 -26.71 -14.22 -14.92
C TYR A 27 -25.89 -14.73 -13.74
N ASN A 28 -24.63 -14.30 -13.62
CA ASN A 28 -23.75 -14.71 -12.52
C ASN A 28 -24.27 -14.24 -11.15
N GLU A 29 -24.85 -13.02 -11.07
CA GLU A 29 -25.47 -12.52 -9.84
C GLU A 29 -26.62 -13.42 -9.39
N ILE A 30 -27.54 -13.75 -10.30
CA ILE A 30 -28.68 -14.65 -10.01
C ILE A 30 -28.18 -16.06 -9.68
N TYR A 31 -27.26 -16.59 -10.49
CA TYR A 31 -26.71 -17.94 -10.29
C TYR A 31 -26.01 -18.08 -8.93
N ASN A 32 -25.20 -17.08 -8.53
CA ASN A 32 -24.48 -17.11 -7.25
C ASN A 32 -25.41 -16.91 -6.03
N GLN A 33 -26.63 -16.43 -6.23
CA GLN A 33 -27.62 -16.31 -5.15
C GLN A 33 -28.38 -17.60 -4.87
N ARG A 34 -28.34 -18.57 -5.77
CA ARG A 34 -29.04 -19.86 -5.61
C ARG A 34 -28.54 -20.60 -4.36
N PRO A 35 -29.45 -21.15 -3.53
CA PRO A 35 -29.07 -21.82 -2.29
C PRO A 35 -28.11 -23.00 -2.49
N ASP A 36 -28.33 -23.81 -3.53
CA ASP A 36 -27.47 -24.95 -3.89
C ASP A 36 -26.04 -24.49 -4.29
N VAL A 37 -25.93 -23.37 -4.98
CA VAL A 37 -24.63 -22.79 -5.38
C VAL A 37 -23.91 -22.22 -4.16
N LYS A 38 -24.61 -21.49 -3.29
CA LYS A 38 -24.04 -20.98 -2.04
C LYS A 38 -23.52 -22.09 -1.14
N LYS A 39 -24.32 -23.15 -0.96
CA LYS A 39 -23.91 -24.32 -0.17
C LYS A 39 -22.65 -24.97 -0.75
N ARG A 40 -22.62 -25.26 -2.05
CA ARG A 40 -21.45 -25.82 -2.73
C ARG A 40 -20.21 -24.90 -2.63
N MET A 41 -20.39 -23.59 -2.71
CA MET A 41 -19.30 -22.63 -2.51
C MET A 41 -18.76 -22.69 -1.08
N GLN A 42 -19.63 -22.70 -0.08
CA GLN A 42 -19.25 -22.84 1.34
C GLN A 42 -18.48 -24.14 1.60
N GLU A 43 -19.00 -25.27 1.12
CA GLU A 43 -18.33 -26.58 1.24
C GLU A 43 -16.94 -26.57 0.57
N ARG A 44 -16.83 -25.97 -0.61
CA ARG A 44 -15.54 -25.80 -1.30
C ARG A 44 -14.58 -24.94 -0.48
N GLU A 45 -15.07 -23.86 0.13
CA GLU A 45 -14.26 -22.93 0.93
C GLU A 45 -13.73 -23.56 2.21
N GLN A 46 -14.44 -24.55 2.74
CA GLN A 46 -14.06 -25.29 3.96
C GLN A 46 -13.09 -26.44 3.67
N ARG A 47 -12.82 -26.80 2.42
CA ARG A 47 -11.86 -27.87 2.10
C ARG A 47 -10.46 -27.52 2.58
N PRO A 48 -9.76 -28.43 3.28
CA PRO A 48 -8.43 -28.18 3.83
C PRO A 48 -7.43 -27.67 2.78
N GLU A 49 -7.44 -28.24 1.57
CA GLU A 49 -6.55 -27.82 0.49
C GLU A 49 -6.84 -26.39 0.00
N VAL A 50 -8.10 -25.94 0.04
CA VAL A 50 -8.47 -24.56 -0.34
C VAL A 50 -8.06 -23.59 0.75
N ILE A 51 -8.23 -23.96 2.02
CA ILE A 51 -7.80 -23.16 3.17
C ILE A 51 -6.29 -22.99 3.15
N GLU A 52 -5.55 -24.09 2.94
CA GLU A 52 -4.09 -24.04 2.90
C GLU A 52 -3.56 -23.22 1.70
N LYS A 53 -4.12 -23.39 0.51
CA LYS A 53 -3.80 -22.54 -0.66
C LYS A 53 -4.08 -21.06 -0.40
N ARG A 54 -5.20 -20.74 0.27
CA ARG A 54 -5.50 -19.34 0.65
C ARG A 54 -4.51 -18.79 1.66
N LYS A 55 -4.07 -19.62 2.61
CA LYS A 55 -3.07 -19.25 3.62
C LYS A 55 -1.73 -18.96 2.95
N GLN A 56 -1.25 -19.87 2.09
CA GLN A 56 -0.02 -19.71 1.32
C GLN A 56 -0.08 -18.47 0.42
N TYR A 57 -1.15 -18.31 -0.36
CA TYR A 57 -1.36 -17.10 -1.17
C TYR A 57 -1.41 -15.83 -0.32
N GLY A 58 -2.01 -15.93 0.87
CA GLY A 58 -2.07 -14.83 1.84
C GLY A 58 -0.70 -14.34 2.30
N GLN A 59 0.30 -15.20 2.31
CA GLN A 59 1.67 -14.90 2.74
C GLN A 59 2.56 -14.37 1.60
N THR A 60 2.06 -14.33 0.35
CA THR A 60 2.85 -13.84 -0.77
C THR A 60 3.03 -12.32 -0.73
N GLU A 61 4.21 -11.85 -1.13
CA GLU A 61 4.51 -10.43 -1.33
C GLU A 61 3.48 -9.75 -2.23
N ARG A 62 3.11 -10.41 -3.35
CA ARG A 62 2.07 -9.92 -4.27
C ARG A 62 0.75 -9.62 -3.55
N ARG A 63 0.31 -10.52 -2.65
CA ARG A 63 -0.94 -10.31 -1.90
C ARG A 63 -0.81 -9.18 -0.89
N TYR A 64 0.36 -9.06 -0.27
CA TYR A 64 0.66 -7.98 0.65
C TYR A 64 0.54 -6.62 -0.04
N PHE A 65 1.23 -6.43 -1.18
CA PHE A 65 1.17 -5.18 -1.92
C PHE A 65 -0.21 -4.89 -2.54
N ASN A 66 -0.98 -5.90 -2.95
CA ASN A 66 -2.37 -5.71 -3.36
C ASN A 66 -3.23 -5.11 -2.24
N GLN A 67 -3.04 -5.55 -1.00
CA GLN A 67 -3.76 -5.00 0.15
C GLN A 67 -3.30 -3.59 0.51
N LEU A 68 -1.99 -3.34 0.50
CA LEU A 68 -1.46 -1.99 0.72
C LEU A 68 -1.98 -1.01 -0.31
N PHE A 69 -1.87 -1.35 -1.60
CA PHE A 69 -2.36 -0.52 -2.69
C PHE A 69 -3.84 -0.17 -2.53
N SER A 70 -4.68 -1.17 -2.26
CA SER A 70 -6.12 -0.95 -2.06
C SER A 70 -6.39 0.00 -0.90
N LYS A 71 -5.63 -0.11 0.21
CA LYS A 71 -5.77 0.77 1.38
C LYS A 71 -5.36 2.22 1.07
N ILE A 72 -4.19 2.42 0.45
CA ILE A 72 -3.69 3.78 0.16
C ILE A 72 -4.52 4.45 -0.93
N LYS A 73 -4.98 3.71 -1.94
CA LYS A 73 -5.88 4.20 -2.97
C LYS A 73 -7.20 4.69 -2.36
N LYS A 74 -7.85 3.87 -1.53
CA LYS A 74 -9.08 4.24 -0.83
C LYS A 74 -8.87 5.49 0.04
N ARG A 75 -7.74 5.56 0.78
CA ARG A 75 -7.41 6.76 1.59
C ARG A 75 -7.24 8.00 0.73
N SER A 76 -6.58 7.89 -0.41
CA SER A 76 -6.39 9.00 -1.34
C SER A 76 -7.73 9.48 -1.91
N GLU A 77 -8.61 8.56 -2.29
CA GLU A 77 -9.95 8.89 -2.80
C GLU A 77 -10.82 9.57 -1.72
N THR A 78 -10.76 9.10 -0.46
CA THR A 78 -11.52 9.68 0.66
C THR A 78 -11.00 11.07 1.06
N ASN A 79 -9.73 11.36 0.88
CA ASN A 79 -9.10 12.63 1.30
C ASN A 79 -8.64 13.49 0.12
N LYS A 80 -9.19 13.29 -1.08
CA LYS A 80 -8.79 14.01 -2.29
C LYS A 80 -8.87 15.54 -2.17
N ASP A 81 -9.82 16.03 -1.36
CA ASP A 81 -10.03 17.47 -1.15
C ASP A 81 -9.13 18.05 -0.04
N LYS A 82 -8.46 17.19 0.74
CA LYS A 82 -7.57 17.57 1.84
C LYS A 82 -6.09 17.47 1.50
N TRP A 83 -5.75 16.67 0.48
CA TRP A 83 -4.38 16.42 0.10
C TRP A 83 -4.06 17.05 -1.24
N SER A 84 -2.93 17.74 -1.30
CA SER A 84 -2.38 18.24 -2.55
C SER A 84 -1.85 17.08 -3.41
N CYS A 85 -1.67 17.33 -4.68
CA CYS A 85 -1.18 16.40 -5.69
C CYS A 85 -2.11 15.23 -6.01
N LYS A 86 -1.82 14.57 -7.13
CA LYS A 86 -2.57 13.39 -7.58
C LYS A 86 -1.90 12.12 -7.10
N PHE A 87 -2.71 11.11 -6.78
CA PHE A 87 -2.23 9.76 -6.49
C PHE A 87 -1.50 9.16 -7.72
N GLU A 88 -0.23 8.75 -7.55
CA GLU A 88 0.62 8.39 -8.69
C GLU A 88 0.72 6.88 -8.97
N PHE A 89 0.46 6.02 -8.00
CA PHE A 89 0.63 4.58 -8.21
C PHE A 89 -0.49 4.02 -9.10
N LYS A 90 -0.10 3.44 -10.25
CA LYS A 90 -1.04 2.89 -11.25
C LYS A 90 -1.72 1.60 -10.75
N ASN A 91 -0.99 0.75 -10.06
CA ASN A 91 -1.45 -0.54 -9.55
C ASN A 91 -0.52 -1.05 -8.42
N ALA A 92 -0.85 -2.21 -7.86
CA ALA A 92 -0.06 -2.81 -6.78
C ALA A 92 1.35 -3.24 -7.20
N GLU A 93 1.55 -3.57 -8.47
CA GLU A 93 2.89 -3.90 -9.01
C GLU A 93 3.77 -2.66 -9.06
N ASP A 94 3.23 -1.51 -9.46
CA ASP A 94 3.94 -0.22 -9.45
C ASP A 94 4.37 0.18 -8.03
N LEU A 95 3.47 -0.03 -7.04
CA LEU A 95 3.80 0.18 -5.63
C LEU A 95 4.88 -0.79 -5.13
N LYS A 96 4.83 -2.06 -5.53
CA LYS A 96 5.84 -3.05 -5.20
C LYS A 96 7.20 -2.72 -5.82
N ASN A 97 7.22 -2.30 -7.08
CA ASN A 97 8.45 -1.89 -7.76
C ASN A 97 9.09 -0.67 -7.08
N HIS A 98 8.28 0.26 -6.58
CA HIS A 98 8.78 1.39 -5.79
C HIS A 98 9.43 0.93 -4.47
N TRP A 99 8.87 -0.09 -3.81
CA TRP A 99 9.50 -0.73 -2.66
C TRP A 99 10.82 -1.41 -3.03
N HIS A 100 10.87 -2.18 -4.12
CA HIS A 100 12.10 -2.85 -4.56
C HIS A 100 13.21 -1.82 -4.85
N LYS A 101 12.88 -0.73 -5.55
CA LYS A 101 13.81 0.37 -5.78
C LYS A 101 14.36 0.94 -4.46
N GLN A 102 13.49 1.24 -3.49
CA GLN A 102 13.94 1.70 -2.17
C GLN A 102 14.81 0.66 -1.47
N LYS A 103 14.45 -0.63 -1.54
CA LYS A 103 15.22 -1.73 -0.94
C LYS A 103 16.63 -1.83 -1.56
N ASP A 104 16.75 -1.64 -2.87
CA ASP A 104 18.05 -1.65 -3.57
C ASP A 104 18.91 -0.45 -3.17
N GLU A 105 18.32 0.73 -2.97
CA GLU A 105 19.01 1.97 -2.61
C GLU A 105 19.35 2.06 -1.09
N MET A 106 18.49 1.59 -0.21
CA MET A 106 18.56 1.84 1.24
C MET A 106 18.65 0.56 2.09
N GLY A 107 18.58 -0.61 1.45
CA GLY A 107 18.57 -1.91 2.12
C GLY A 107 17.15 -2.37 2.54
N PRO A 108 17.04 -3.62 3.04
CA PRO A 108 15.77 -4.25 3.39
C PRO A 108 15.18 -3.78 4.72
N ASN A 109 15.91 -3.02 5.49
CA ASN A 109 15.51 -2.54 6.81
C ASN A 109 14.76 -1.21 6.73
N CYS A 110 14.00 -0.91 7.78
CA CYS A 110 13.38 0.41 7.92
C CYS A 110 14.48 1.49 7.91
N PRO A 111 14.43 2.47 7.01
CA PRO A 111 15.49 3.48 6.90
C PRO A 111 15.59 4.37 8.15
N ILE A 112 14.54 4.44 8.96
CA ILE A 112 14.50 5.24 10.19
C ILE A 112 14.93 4.42 11.40
N THR A 113 14.20 3.33 11.69
CA THR A 113 14.42 2.53 12.91
C THR A 113 15.52 1.50 12.78
N ARG A 114 15.96 1.19 11.57
CA ARG A 114 16.93 0.12 11.23
C ARG A 114 16.44 -1.31 11.51
N GLN A 115 15.23 -1.47 11.98
CA GLN A 115 14.64 -2.80 12.19
C GLN A 115 14.32 -3.48 10.85
N PRO A 116 14.44 -4.82 10.77
CA PRO A 116 14.02 -5.57 9.60
C PRO A 116 12.55 -5.30 9.27
N LEU A 117 12.27 -5.08 7.98
CA LEU A 117 10.91 -4.92 7.50
C LEU A 117 10.30 -6.27 7.15
N THR A 118 9.10 -6.52 7.62
CA THR A 118 8.38 -7.78 7.44
C THR A 118 7.11 -7.59 6.63
N MET A 119 6.56 -8.69 6.11
CA MET A 119 5.28 -8.73 5.39
C MET A 119 4.34 -9.75 6.03
N THR A 120 4.34 -9.82 7.35
CA THR A 120 3.52 -10.79 8.07
C THR A 120 2.05 -10.37 8.04
N ARG A 121 1.19 -11.34 7.80
CA ARG A 121 -0.24 -11.13 7.87
C ARG A 121 -0.68 -11.10 9.33
N TYR A 122 -1.71 -10.31 9.63
CA TYR A 122 -2.46 -10.42 10.87
C TYR A 122 -2.75 -11.88 11.21
N GLN A 123 -2.18 -12.37 12.27
CA GLN A 123 -2.67 -13.58 12.92
C GLN A 123 -3.86 -13.17 13.79
N LYS A 124 -4.97 -13.87 13.65
CA LYS A 124 -6.26 -13.53 14.28
C LYS A 124 -6.26 -13.57 15.82
N GLU A 125 -5.32 -14.25 16.40
CA GLU A 125 -5.19 -14.35 17.86
C GLU A 125 -4.56 -13.07 18.40
N GLY A 126 -5.40 -12.15 18.86
CA GLY A 126 -4.98 -10.92 19.53
C GLY A 126 -5.02 -9.63 18.70
N GLY A 127 -5.30 -9.66 17.39
CA GLY A 127 -5.71 -8.50 16.57
C GLY A 127 -4.81 -7.27 16.53
N GLY A 128 -3.51 -7.38 16.79
CA GLY A 128 -2.58 -6.26 16.87
C GLY A 128 -1.89 -5.92 15.53
N VAL A 129 -1.39 -4.69 15.41
CA VAL A 129 -0.52 -4.27 14.32
C VAL A 129 0.84 -4.92 14.50
N THR A 130 1.36 -5.60 13.46
CA THR A 130 2.76 -6.02 13.45
C THR A 130 3.62 -4.79 13.16
N TYR A 131 4.25 -4.24 14.18
CA TYR A 131 5.00 -2.96 14.11
C TYR A 131 6.16 -2.97 13.13
N THR A 132 6.74 -4.14 12.82
CA THR A 132 7.81 -4.30 11.83
C THR A 132 7.31 -4.42 10.39
N ASN A 133 6.01 -4.53 10.16
CA ASN A 133 5.47 -4.64 8.81
C ASN A 133 5.77 -3.40 7.97
N ILE A 134 6.05 -3.64 6.69
CA ILE A 134 6.21 -2.59 5.69
C ILE A 134 4.96 -1.73 5.64
N SER A 135 5.14 -0.42 5.77
CA SER A 135 4.07 0.56 5.68
C SER A 135 4.48 1.71 4.76
N PRO A 136 3.69 2.05 3.74
CA PRO A 136 3.94 3.24 2.95
C PRO A 136 3.62 4.47 3.80
N ASP A 137 4.66 5.13 4.24
CA ASP A 137 4.61 6.37 5.00
C ASP A 137 4.65 7.56 4.03
N ARG A 138 3.81 8.55 4.23
CA ARG A 138 3.89 9.82 3.53
C ARG A 138 4.87 10.73 4.27
N LEU A 139 5.94 11.13 3.62
CA LEU A 139 6.91 12.05 4.21
C LEU A 139 6.21 13.35 4.62
N PHE A 140 5.38 13.92 3.77
CA PHE A 140 4.49 15.03 4.08
C PHE A 140 3.03 14.58 4.17
N SER A 141 2.40 14.84 5.29
CA SER A 141 1.02 14.38 5.56
C SER A 141 -0.04 15.13 4.75
N SER A 142 0.26 16.35 4.27
CA SER A 142 -0.56 17.17 3.39
C SER A 142 -0.54 16.73 1.92
N ILE A 143 0.50 16.01 1.50
CA ILE A 143 0.63 15.48 0.14
C ILE A 143 0.11 14.06 0.09
N THR A 144 -0.58 13.70 -1.00
CA THR A 144 -1.06 12.34 -1.24
C THR A 144 0.09 11.34 -1.47
N TYR A 145 -0.22 10.10 -1.79
CA TYR A 145 0.76 9.05 -2.09
C TYR A 145 1.35 9.25 -3.50
N THR A 146 2.41 10.06 -3.59
CA THR A 146 3.27 10.20 -4.77
C THR A 146 4.53 9.36 -4.61
N LYS A 147 5.26 9.08 -5.69
CA LYS A 147 6.53 8.34 -5.62
C LYS A 147 7.61 9.08 -4.83
N GLN A 148 7.60 10.42 -4.90
CA GLN A 148 8.51 11.25 -4.12
C GLN A 148 8.14 11.25 -2.62
N ASN A 149 6.84 11.32 -2.31
CA ASN A 149 6.33 11.46 -0.95
C ASN A 149 6.22 10.14 -0.18
N VAL A 150 6.25 8.99 -0.86
CA VAL A 150 6.16 7.68 -0.20
C VAL A 150 7.54 7.15 0.16
N LEU A 151 7.71 6.87 1.46
CA LEU A 151 8.82 6.11 2.01
C LEU A 151 8.27 4.84 2.66
N PHE A 152 8.81 3.70 2.33
CA PHE A 152 8.46 2.47 3.05
C PHE A 152 9.24 2.39 4.36
N THR A 153 8.49 2.41 5.45
CA THR A 153 9.01 2.34 6.81
C THR A 153 8.35 1.19 7.56
N SER A 154 8.73 0.97 8.81
CA SER A 154 7.98 0.08 9.69
C SER A 154 6.61 0.70 10.06
N ALA A 155 5.60 -0.14 10.21
CA ALA A 155 4.28 0.32 10.64
C ALA A 155 4.33 1.02 12.01
N GLY A 156 5.23 0.60 12.88
CA GLY A 156 5.46 1.23 14.19
C GLY A 156 5.90 2.69 14.03
N TRP A 157 6.91 2.97 13.19
CA TRP A 157 7.35 4.33 12.91
C TRP A 157 6.21 5.17 12.31
N ASN A 158 5.55 4.66 11.26
CA ASN A 158 4.49 5.39 10.58
C ASN A 158 3.33 5.77 11.52
N ILE A 159 2.95 4.87 12.44
CA ILE A 159 1.93 5.14 13.45
C ILE A 159 2.42 6.19 14.45
N SER A 160 3.64 6.08 14.94
CA SER A 160 4.22 7.04 15.89
C SER A 160 4.31 8.43 15.26
N LYS A 161 4.91 8.51 14.06
CA LYS A 161 5.02 9.79 13.34
C LYS A 161 3.66 10.45 13.09
N SER A 162 2.64 9.68 12.75
CA SER A 162 1.31 10.23 12.43
C SER A 162 0.58 10.87 13.61
N ARG A 163 1.08 10.72 14.83
CA ARG A 163 0.51 11.29 16.06
C ARG A 163 1.09 12.65 16.42
N PHE A 164 2.22 13.01 15.82
CA PHE A 164 2.99 14.18 16.22
C PHE A 164 3.21 15.15 15.05
N LYS A 165 3.33 16.44 15.36
CA LYS A 165 3.83 17.42 14.42
C LYS A 165 5.34 17.23 14.23
N TYR A 166 5.90 17.75 13.14
CA TYR A 166 7.33 17.51 12.84
C TYR A 166 8.28 18.02 13.92
N HIS A 167 8.02 19.21 14.51
CA HIS A 167 8.83 19.75 15.59
C HIS A 167 8.72 18.95 16.90
N GLU A 168 7.69 18.13 17.04
CA GLU A 168 7.49 17.26 18.20
C GLU A 168 8.20 15.91 18.07
N LEU A 169 8.58 15.52 16.84
CA LEU A 169 9.23 14.22 16.60
C LEU A 169 10.50 14.01 17.43
N PRO A 170 11.42 14.99 17.59
CA PRO A 170 12.59 14.82 18.45
C PRO A 170 12.25 14.52 19.90
N ILE A 171 11.18 15.11 20.41
CA ILE A 171 10.72 14.95 21.80
C ILE A 171 10.14 13.56 22.02
N TYR A 172 9.22 13.12 21.13
CA TYR A 172 8.44 11.90 21.33
C TYR A 172 9.01 10.66 20.66
N CYS A 173 9.72 10.82 19.54
CA CYS A 173 10.36 9.71 18.82
C CYS A 173 11.86 9.61 19.07
N GLY A 174 12.44 10.59 19.79
CA GLY A 174 13.86 10.70 20.03
C GLY A 174 14.62 11.39 18.89
N GLU A 175 15.66 12.15 19.29
CA GLU A 175 16.44 12.99 18.38
C GLU A 175 17.10 12.18 17.26
N PHE A 176 17.64 11.03 17.57
CA PHE A 176 18.34 10.16 16.61
C PHE A 176 17.44 9.67 15.46
N LEU A 177 16.21 9.22 15.77
CA LEU A 177 15.27 8.76 14.75
C LEU A 177 14.75 9.96 13.92
N SER A 178 14.54 11.08 14.57
CA SER A 178 14.07 12.29 13.91
C SER A 178 15.12 12.86 12.95
N LYS A 179 16.40 12.90 13.34
CA LYS A 179 17.50 13.29 12.44
C LYS A 179 17.56 12.41 11.20
N ARG A 180 17.40 11.10 11.33
CA ARG A 180 17.34 10.20 10.16
C ARG A 180 16.15 10.49 9.26
N PHE A 181 15.00 10.73 9.84
CA PHE A 181 13.80 11.07 9.08
C PHE A 181 14.00 12.37 8.29
N PHE A 182 14.47 13.42 8.93
CA PHE A 182 14.72 14.73 8.31
C PHE A 182 15.81 14.63 7.24
N LYS A 183 16.89 13.89 7.46
CA LYS A 183 17.93 13.66 6.44
C LYS A 183 17.36 13.04 5.15
N ILE A 184 16.44 12.09 5.25
CA ILE A 184 15.77 11.48 4.09
C ILE A 184 14.82 12.48 3.43
N LEU A 185 14.11 13.24 4.23
CA LEU A 185 13.17 14.24 3.77
C LEU A 185 13.90 15.31 2.93
N ASN A 186 14.98 15.89 3.48
CA ASN A 186 15.81 16.91 2.82
C ASN A 186 16.46 16.39 1.52
N LYS A 187 16.77 15.11 1.45
CA LYS A 187 17.30 14.49 0.22
C LYS A 187 16.24 14.39 -0.89
N ARG A 188 14.96 14.30 -0.53
CA ARG A 188 13.86 14.07 -1.50
C ARG A 188 13.14 15.33 -1.91
N PHE A 189 13.18 16.36 -1.08
CA PHE A 189 12.45 17.61 -1.29
C PHE A 189 13.41 18.79 -1.15
N SER A 190 13.30 19.76 -2.04
CA SER A 190 14.04 21.02 -1.93
C SER A 190 13.41 21.94 -0.88
N ILE A 191 14.12 23.01 -0.52
CA ILE A 191 13.59 24.02 0.41
C ILE A 191 12.31 24.65 -0.14
N GLU A 192 12.28 24.91 -1.44
CA GLU A 192 11.13 25.48 -2.13
C GLU A 192 9.90 24.55 -2.10
N ASP A 193 10.13 23.23 -2.13
CA ASP A 193 9.04 22.25 -1.97
C ASP A 193 8.39 22.33 -0.59
N TRP A 194 9.14 22.76 0.41
CA TRP A 194 8.66 22.87 1.79
C TRP A 194 7.77 24.08 2.01
N ASP A 195 8.07 25.20 1.37
CA ASP A 195 7.27 26.42 1.46
C ASP A 195 5.87 26.25 0.87
N MET A 196 5.70 25.29 -0.06
CA MET A 196 4.39 24.93 -0.62
C MET A 196 3.55 24.04 0.30
N ILE A 197 4.08 23.63 1.45
CA ILE A 197 3.39 22.72 2.35
C ILE A 197 2.82 23.50 3.52
N ASP A 198 1.54 23.82 3.43
CA ASP A 198 0.77 24.53 4.44
C ASP A 198 1.03 24.03 5.87
N GLY A 199 1.36 24.95 6.76
CA GLY A 199 1.49 24.72 8.20
C GLY A 199 2.86 24.19 8.64
N TYR A 200 3.87 24.28 7.80
CA TYR A 200 5.22 23.95 8.21
C TYR A 200 5.93 25.18 8.79
N ASP A 201 6.24 25.12 10.09
CA ASP A 201 6.94 26.18 10.81
C ASP A 201 8.46 26.04 10.63
N TRP A 202 9.00 26.66 9.58
CA TRP A 202 10.42 26.65 9.24
C TRP A 202 11.29 27.24 10.33
N GLU A 203 10.88 28.34 10.94
CA GLU A 203 11.70 29.08 11.91
C GLU A 203 11.99 28.23 13.16
N ASN A 204 10.99 27.50 13.65
CA ASN A 204 11.15 26.62 14.79
C ASN A 204 11.82 25.28 14.46
N ASN A 205 11.85 24.92 13.18
CA ASN A 205 12.36 23.63 12.75
C ASN A 205 13.72 23.68 12.05
N ARG A 206 14.23 24.86 11.70
CA ARG A 206 15.50 25.07 10.97
C ARG A 206 16.67 24.32 11.58
N LYS A 207 16.80 24.32 12.91
CA LYS A 207 17.87 23.61 13.66
C LYS A 207 17.92 22.10 13.45
N TYR A 208 16.85 21.49 12.93
CA TYR A 208 16.80 20.07 12.62
C TYR A 208 17.13 19.73 11.16
N TYR A 209 17.34 20.76 10.32
CA TYR A 209 17.62 20.64 8.89
C TYR A 209 19.10 20.81 8.55
N GLU A 210 19.82 21.57 9.33
CA GLU A 210 21.26 21.79 9.17
C GLU A 210 22.07 20.62 9.75
N VAL A 211 21.62 19.39 9.54
CA VAL A 211 22.38 18.19 9.95
C VAL A 211 23.25 17.77 8.78
N GLU A 212 24.54 18.11 8.86
CA GLU A 212 25.60 17.57 8.02
C GLU A 212 25.63 16.03 7.97
#